data_f88574a711939324ffd632c1e8d5ddc2
#
_entry.id   f88574a711939324ffd632c1e8d5ddc2
#
_cell.length_a   1.000
_cell.length_b   1.000
_cell.length_c   1.000
_cell.angle_alpha   90.00
_cell.angle_beta   90.00
_cell.angle_gamma   90.00
#
_symmetry.space_group_name_H-M   'P 1'
#
loop_
_entity.id
_entity.type
_entity.pdbx_description
1 polymer ?
#
loop_
_entity_poly.entity_id
_entity_poly.type
_entity_poly.pdbx_seq_one_letter_code
_entity_poly.pdbx_strand_id
1 'polypeptide(L)'
;MGWERKRGLLTEFNEYILRKSNPDFRVNTIDLEKLPEIKYIITLDADTELVLNTGLQLIGAMSHILNKPEIENGAVVSGHGIIQPRVGISLSSACKSKFTKIYAGSAGTDSYTNAISDVYQDNFDEGIFTGKGIYDVNVFSNILKDEI
;
A
#
# COMPACT_ATOMS: atom_id res chain seq x y z
N MET A 1 18.43 -2.13 -13.26
CA MET A 1 17.36 -1.30 -12.67
C MET A 1 16.08 -2.02 -13.05
N GLY A 2 15.27 -2.44 -12.08
CA GLY A 2 14.02 -3.16 -12.37
C GLY A 2 13.07 -2.30 -13.20
N TRP A 3 12.28 -2.96 -14.04
CA TRP A 3 11.21 -2.36 -14.81
C TRP A 3 10.24 -1.64 -13.88
N GLU A 4 9.91 -0.38 -14.19
CA GLU A 4 8.98 0.47 -13.42
C GLU A 4 9.23 0.58 -11.90
N ARG A 5 10.44 0.38 -11.45
CA ARG A 5 10.84 0.53 -10.04
C ARG A 5 9.95 -0.30 -9.08
N LYS A 6 9.29 0.36 -8.11
CA LYS A 6 8.48 -0.28 -7.07
C LYS A 6 7.22 -0.94 -7.65
N ARG A 7 6.58 -0.33 -8.64
CA ARG A 7 5.40 -0.89 -9.30
C ARG A 7 5.71 -2.23 -9.96
N GLY A 8 6.72 -2.28 -10.82
CA GLY A 8 7.13 -3.53 -11.47
C GLY A 8 7.50 -4.62 -10.45
N LEU A 9 8.25 -4.25 -9.40
CA LEU A 9 8.59 -5.17 -8.32
C LEU A 9 7.34 -5.75 -7.63
N LEU A 10 6.36 -4.91 -7.31
CA LEU A 10 5.11 -5.36 -6.68
C LEU A 10 4.30 -6.27 -7.62
N THR A 11 4.25 -5.94 -8.89
CA THR A 11 3.56 -6.76 -9.89
C THR A 11 4.21 -8.15 -9.99
N GLU A 12 5.53 -8.22 -10.19
CA GLU A 12 6.28 -9.48 -10.26
C GLU A 12 6.14 -10.29 -8.96
N PHE A 13 6.20 -9.62 -7.80
CA PHE A 13 6.05 -10.27 -6.51
C PHE A 13 4.63 -10.83 -6.30
N ASN A 14 3.60 -10.08 -6.68
CA ASN A 14 2.21 -10.54 -6.60
C ASN A 14 1.95 -11.74 -7.50
N GLU A 15 2.44 -11.71 -8.75
CA GLU A 15 2.34 -12.84 -9.65
C GLU A 15 3.05 -14.09 -9.11
N TYR A 16 4.21 -13.91 -8.48
CA TYR A 16 4.92 -14.99 -7.82
C TYR A 16 4.12 -15.59 -6.66
N ILE A 17 3.60 -14.77 -5.75
CA ILE A 17 2.77 -15.21 -4.62
C ILE A 17 1.50 -15.91 -5.09
N LEU A 18 0.88 -15.41 -6.15
CA LEU A 18 -0.30 -16.03 -6.77
C LEU A 18 0.03 -17.25 -7.65
N ARG A 19 1.31 -17.66 -7.73
CA ARG A 19 1.79 -18.80 -8.54
C ARG A 19 1.50 -18.65 -10.04
N LYS A 20 1.40 -17.40 -10.53
CA LYS A 20 1.15 -17.09 -11.94
C LYS A 20 2.45 -16.99 -12.75
N SER A 21 3.55 -16.62 -12.12
CA SER A 21 4.86 -16.51 -12.74
C SER A 21 5.97 -16.96 -11.78
N ASN A 22 7.16 -17.20 -12.31
CA ASN A 22 8.36 -17.52 -11.52
C ASN A 22 9.47 -16.52 -11.90
N PRO A 23 9.45 -15.30 -11.34
CA PRO A 23 10.45 -14.29 -11.65
C PRO A 23 11.83 -14.70 -11.13
N ASP A 24 12.87 -14.24 -11.83
CA ASP A 24 14.27 -14.47 -11.45
C ASP A 24 14.69 -13.53 -10.32
N PHE A 25 14.27 -13.83 -9.09
CA PHE A 25 14.75 -13.10 -7.92
C PHE A 25 16.20 -13.49 -7.61
N ARG A 26 17.05 -12.48 -7.42
CA ARG A 26 18.46 -12.68 -7.06
C ARG A 26 18.65 -13.53 -5.80
N VAL A 27 17.76 -13.38 -4.84
CA VAL A 27 17.69 -14.22 -3.63
C VAL A 27 16.22 -14.48 -3.36
N ASN A 28 15.85 -15.74 -3.30
CA ASN A 28 14.52 -16.18 -2.95
C ASN A 28 14.59 -17.23 -1.85
N THR A 29 14.02 -16.94 -0.70
CA THR A 29 13.95 -17.85 0.46
C THR A 29 12.52 -18.34 0.72
N ILE A 30 11.57 -17.95 -0.15
CA ILE A 30 10.16 -18.29 0.01
C ILE A 30 9.91 -19.68 -0.59
N ASP A 31 9.38 -20.57 0.22
CA ASP A 31 8.87 -21.87 -0.21
C ASP A 31 7.36 -21.75 -0.44
N LEU A 32 6.97 -21.60 -1.69
CA LEU A 32 5.56 -21.42 -2.07
C LEU A 32 4.67 -22.62 -1.72
N GLU A 33 5.24 -23.84 -1.60
CA GLU A 33 4.45 -25.01 -1.26
C GLU A 33 3.99 -24.98 0.19
N LYS A 34 4.80 -24.36 1.07
CA LYS A 34 4.50 -24.19 2.49
C LYS A 34 3.77 -22.91 2.81
N LEU A 35 3.67 -21.97 1.85
CA LEU A 35 3.03 -20.71 2.05
C LEU A 35 1.50 -20.87 1.99
N PRO A 36 0.75 -20.40 3.01
CA PRO A 36 -0.71 -20.35 2.93
C PRO A 36 -1.16 -19.37 1.85
N GLU A 37 -2.43 -19.42 1.50
CA GLU A 37 -3.01 -18.42 0.60
C GLU A 37 -2.86 -17.02 1.20
N ILE A 38 -2.18 -16.14 0.47
CA ILE A 38 -1.97 -14.75 0.87
C ILE A 38 -3.09 -13.89 0.31
N LYS A 39 -3.85 -13.26 1.20
CA LYS A 39 -4.95 -12.38 0.83
C LYS A 39 -4.53 -10.92 0.79
N TYR A 40 -3.78 -10.48 1.78
CA TYR A 40 -3.38 -9.08 1.94
C TYR A 40 -1.87 -8.94 1.97
N ILE A 41 -1.38 -7.87 1.37
CA ILE A 41 0.02 -7.48 1.44
C ILE A 41 0.10 -6.05 2.01
N ILE A 42 1.00 -5.86 2.97
CA ILE A 42 1.36 -4.54 3.49
C ILE A 42 2.70 -4.15 2.88
N THR A 43 2.73 -2.99 2.22
CA THR A 43 3.95 -2.43 1.65
C THR A 43 4.38 -1.20 2.40
N LEU A 44 5.70 -1.07 2.56
CA LEU A 44 6.36 0.06 3.22
C LEU A 44 7.56 0.50 2.37
N ASP A 45 8.01 1.72 2.56
CA ASP A 45 9.32 2.14 2.08
C ASP A 45 10.41 1.71 3.08
N ALA A 46 11.65 1.63 2.63
CA ALA A 46 12.76 1.16 3.45
C ALA A 46 13.03 2.03 4.69
N ASP A 47 12.59 3.27 4.68
CA ASP A 47 12.71 4.26 5.75
C ASP A 47 11.40 4.46 6.54
N THR A 48 10.38 3.67 6.26
CA THR A 48 9.07 3.78 6.91
C THR A 48 8.96 2.78 8.05
N GLU A 49 8.67 3.27 9.25
CA GLU A 49 8.45 2.46 10.44
C GLU A 49 6.95 2.22 10.65
N LEU A 50 6.57 0.97 10.83
CA LEU A 50 5.20 0.61 11.19
C LEU A 50 4.99 0.77 12.70
N VAL A 51 4.07 1.65 13.07
CA VAL A 51 3.72 1.86 14.48
C VAL A 51 3.08 0.58 15.04
N LEU A 52 3.27 0.36 16.34
CA LEU A 52 2.73 -0.80 17.05
C LEU A 52 1.21 -0.96 16.80
N ASN A 53 0.77 -2.17 16.49
CA ASN A 53 -0.59 -2.56 16.15
C ASN A 53 -1.15 -2.00 14.83
N THR A 54 -0.47 -1.14 14.11
CA THR A 54 -0.97 -0.58 12.84
C THR A 54 -1.23 -1.67 11.80
N GLY A 55 -0.36 -2.70 11.74
CA GLY A 55 -0.58 -3.84 10.82
C GLY A 55 -1.90 -4.55 11.09
N LEU A 56 -2.22 -4.81 12.37
CA LEU A 56 -3.50 -5.43 12.75
C LEU A 56 -4.70 -4.53 12.45
N GLN A 57 -4.56 -3.23 12.66
CA GLN A 57 -5.61 -2.26 12.33
C GLN A 57 -5.87 -2.19 10.82
N LEU A 58 -4.81 -2.21 9.99
CA LEU A 58 -4.93 -2.26 8.54
C LEU A 58 -5.62 -3.54 8.06
N ILE A 59 -5.23 -4.69 8.61
CA ILE A 59 -5.89 -5.97 8.29
C ILE A 59 -7.35 -5.94 8.73
N GLY A 60 -7.63 -5.43 9.93
CA GLY A 60 -8.99 -5.26 10.45
C GLY A 60 -9.84 -4.36 9.54
N ALA A 61 -9.28 -3.24 9.08
CA ALA A 61 -9.96 -2.34 8.15
C ALA A 61 -10.25 -3.02 6.81
N MET A 62 -9.25 -3.69 6.20
CA MET A 62 -9.43 -4.42 4.93
C MET A 62 -10.41 -5.59 5.02
N SER A 63 -10.47 -6.26 6.18
CA SER A 63 -11.35 -7.41 6.39
C SER A 63 -12.78 -7.02 6.80
N HIS A 64 -12.99 -5.74 7.11
CA HIS A 64 -14.32 -5.26 7.51
C HIS A 64 -15.32 -5.42 6.36
N ILE A 65 -16.53 -5.87 6.68
CA ILE A 65 -17.53 -6.23 5.67
C ILE A 65 -17.90 -5.08 4.71
N LEU A 66 -17.92 -3.85 5.22
CA LEU A 66 -18.23 -2.66 4.43
C LEU A 66 -17.06 -2.18 3.55
N ASN A 67 -15.85 -2.68 3.79
CA ASN A 67 -14.66 -2.32 3.04
C ASN A 67 -14.26 -3.41 2.02
N LYS A 68 -14.97 -4.52 1.99
CA LYS A 68 -14.69 -5.57 1.01
C LYS A 68 -14.92 -5.03 -0.40
N PRO A 69 -13.96 -5.20 -1.31
CA PRO A 69 -14.12 -4.76 -2.68
C PRO A 69 -15.20 -5.59 -3.40
N GLU A 70 -16.15 -4.91 -4.00
CA GLU A 70 -17.11 -5.49 -4.93
C GLU A 70 -16.69 -5.13 -6.35
N ILE A 71 -16.61 -6.15 -7.21
CA ILE A 71 -16.04 -6.02 -8.55
C ILE A 71 -17.15 -6.25 -9.56
N GLU A 72 -17.40 -5.27 -10.41
CA GLU A 72 -18.29 -5.37 -11.56
C GLU A 72 -17.59 -4.88 -12.82
N ASN A 73 -17.71 -5.63 -13.91
CA ASN A 73 -17.14 -5.29 -15.23
C ASN A 73 -15.64 -4.97 -15.21
N GLY A 74 -14.88 -5.57 -14.29
CA GLY A 74 -13.43 -5.34 -14.16
C GLY A 74 -13.03 -4.10 -13.36
N ALA A 75 -13.97 -3.41 -12.73
CA ALA A 75 -13.72 -2.28 -11.84
C ALA A 75 -14.23 -2.55 -10.41
N VAL A 76 -13.63 -1.91 -9.43
CA VAL A 76 -14.14 -1.92 -8.05
C VAL A 76 -15.23 -0.88 -7.94
N VAL A 77 -16.49 -1.33 -7.75
CA VAL A 77 -17.67 -0.46 -7.65
C VAL A 77 -18.05 -0.08 -6.23
N SER A 78 -17.57 -0.85 -5.25
CA SER A 78 -17.83 -0.62 -3.83
C SER A 78 -16.70 -1.21 -2.98
N GLY A 79 -16.49 -0.69 -1.78
CA GLY A 79 -15.40 -1.10 -0.90
C GLY A 79 -14.04 -0.58 -1.37
N HIS A 80 -12.95 -1.21 -0.90
CA HIS A 80 -11.60 -0.73 -1.13
C HIS A 80 -10.66 -1.89 -1.48
N GLY A 81 -10.00 -1.82 -2.64
CA GLY A 81 -8.93 -2.74 -3.02
C GLY A 81 -7.60 -2.41 -2.34
N ILE A 82 -7.41 -1.13 -1.98
CA ILE A 82 -6.22 -0.58 -1.33
C ILE A 82 -6.65 0.34 -0.19
N ILE A 83 -5.96 0.28 0.95
CA ILE A 83 -6.09 1.24 2.05
C ILE A 83 -4.71 1.79 2.37
N GLN A 84 -4.58 3.11 2.35
CA GLN A 84 -3.35 3.82 2.59
C GLN A 84 -3.43 4.56 3.94
N PRO A 85 -2.59 4.19 4.93
CA PRO A 85 -2.60 4.87 6.22
C PRO A 85 -1.92 6.25 6.10
N ARG A 86 -2.27 7.13 7.00
CA ARG A 86 -1.56 8.40 7.15
C ARG A 86 -0.10 8.16 7.53
N VAL A 87 0.81 8.80 6.80
CA VAL A 87 2.24 8.82 7.12
C VAL A 87 2.57 10.07 7.92
N GLY A 88 3.25 9.91 9.04
CA GLY A 88 3.72 11.00 9.89
C GLY A 88 5.23 10.98 10.06
N ILE A 89 5.78 12.08 10.55
CA ILE A 89 7.21 12.18 10.88
C ILE A 89 7.42 11.66 12.30
N SER A 90 8.40 10.77 12.51
CA SER A 90 8.73 10.31 13.85
C SER A 90 9.26 11.45 14.71
N LEU A 91 8.88 11.47 16.01
CA LEU A 91 9.36 12.48 16.97
C LEU A 91 10.89 12.52 17.06
N SER A 92 11.55 11.36 16.94
CA SER A 92 13.01 11.26 16.94
C SER A 92 13.63 11.96 15.74
N SER A 93 13.01 11.90 14.57
CA SER A 93 13.44 12.60 13.35
C SER A 93 13.10 14.09 13.41
N ALA A 94 11.93 14.45 13.94
CA ALA A 94 11.50 15.83 14.12
C ALA A 94 12.44 16.64 15.04
N CYS A 95 13.09 15.99 16.00
CA CYS A 95 13.95 16.65 16.98
C CYS A 95 15.43 16.77 16.56
N LYS A 96 15.85 16.22 15.41
CA LYS A 96 17.25 16.18 14.99
C LYS A 96 17.87 17.53 14.64
N SER A 97 17.11 18.48 14.14
CA SER A 97 17.63 19.81 13.78
C SER A 97 16.63 20.92 14.08
N LYS A 98 17.10 22.17 14.12
CA LYS A 98 16.20 23.34 14.24
C LYS A 98 15.25 23.43 13.06
N PHE A 99 15.70 23.10 11.87
CA PHE A 99 14.89 23.06 10.65
C PHE A 99 13.77 22.03 10.77
N THR A 100 14.10 20.79 11.16
CA THR A 100 13.09 19.73 11.32
C THR A 100 12.09 20.05 12.43
N LYS A 101 12.49 20.73 13.51
CA LYS A 101 11.57 21.17 14.56
C LYS A 101 10.52 22.17 14.06
N ILE A 102 10.90 23.08 13.18
CA ILE A 102 9.99 24.07 12.60
C ILE A 102 9.05 23.44 11.59
N TYR A 103 9.56 22.53 10.76
CA TYR A 103 8.81 21.94 9.64
C TYR A 103 8.16 20.59 9.94
N ALA A 104 8.41 19.99 11.12
CA ALA A 104 7.81 18.71 11.51
C ALA A 104 6.33 18.80 11.90
N GLY A 105 5.75 20.02 11.88
CA GLY A 105 4.31 20.23 12.05
C GLY A 105 3.51 19.77 10.83
N SER A 106 2.34 20.35 10.63
CA SER A 106 1.42 20.02 9.53
C SER A 106 2.02 20.21 8.12
N ALA A 107 3.08 21.00 7.99
CA ALA A 107 3.75 21.25 6.71
C ALA A 107 4.68 20.13 6.24
N GLY A 108 5.01 19.16 7.10
CA GLY A 108 5.86 18.00 6.75
C GLY A 108 5.09 16.73 6.46
N THR A 109 3.78 16.76 6.49
CA THR A 109 2.94 15.64 6.10
C THR A 109 2.70 15.69 4.60
N ASP A 110 2.82 14.55 3.98
CA ASP A 110 2.43 14.34 2.59
C ASP A 110 0.98 14.84 2.42
N SER A 111 0.76 15.75 1.48
CA SER A 111 -0.55 16.34 1.20
C SER A 111 -1.60 15.29 0.82
N TYR A 112 -1.16 14.13 0.34
CA TYR A 112 -2.02 13.01 -0.06
C TYR A 112 -2.47 12.13 1.13
N THR A 113 -1.98 12.37 2.34
CA THR A 113 -2.29 11.53 3.51
C THR A 113 -2.99 12.30 4.63
N ASN A 114 -3.64 13.41 4.32
CA ASN A 114 -4.45 14.13 5.29
C ASN A 114 -5.73 13.33 5.62
N ALA A 115 -6.21 13.46 6.86
CA ALA A 115 -7.47 12.84 7.30
C ALA A 115 -8.74 13.47 6.66
N ILE A 116 -8.56 14.49 5.82
CA ILE A 116 -9.59 15.09 5.00
C ILE A 116 -9.48 14.41 3.64
N SER A 117 -10.59 13.94 3.10
CA SER A 117 -10.63 13.34 1.76
C SER A 117 -9.91 14.25 0.77
N ASP A 118 -9.10 13.62 -0.08
CA ASP A 118 -8.42 14.35 -1.14
C ASP A 118 -9.48 14.92 -2.08
N VAL A 119 -9.49 16.25 -2.24
CA VAL A 119 -10.41 16.95 -3.15
C VAL A 119 -10.35 16.37 -4.57
N TYR A 120 -9.20 15.85 -4.97
CA TYR A 120 -9.03 15.20 -6.25
C TYR A 120 -9.79 13.87 -6.31
N GLN A 121 -9.64 13.02 -5.29
CA GLN A 121 -10.36 11.76 -5.20
C GLN A 121 -11.88 11.97 -5.13
N ASP A 122 -12.34 12.98 -4.39
CA ASP A 122 -13.77 13.26 -4.25
C ASP A 122 -14.41 13.81 -5.55
N ASN A 123 -13.63 14.48 -6.40
CA ASN A 123 -14.15 15.06 -7.63
C ASN A 123 -13.97 14.19 -8.87
N PHE A 124 -12.97 13.31 -8.87
CA PHE A 124 -12.59 12.54 -10.05
C PHE A 124 -12.65 11.03 -9.84
N ASP A 125 -12.98 10.57 -8.63
CA ASP A 125 -12.98 9.16 -8.23
C ASP A 125 -11.61 8.46 -8.46
N GLU A 126 -10.53 9.24 -8.50
CA GLU A 126 -9.18 8.76 -8.72
C GLU A 126 -8.35 8.87 -7.44
N GLY A 127 -7.69 7.80 -7.04
CA GLY A 127 -6.79 7.76 -5.90
C GLY A 127 -5.35 7.49 -6.32
N ILE A 128 -4.37 8.11 -5.64
CA ILE A 128 -2.95 7.86 -5.88
C ILE A 128 -2.42 6.93 -4.81
N PHE A 129 -1.95 5.74 -5.21
CA PHE A 129 -1.24 4.84 -4.33
C PHE A 129 0.25 5.19 -4.26
N THR A 130 0.69 5.70 -3.10
CA THR A 130 2.08 6.11 -2.88
C THR A 130 3.03 4.94 -2.59
N GLY A 131 2.51 3.71 -2.63
CA GLY A 131 3.29 2.49 -2.37
C GLY A 131 3.48 2.19 -0.87
N LYS A 132 2.71 2.82 0.01
CA LYS A 132 2.68 2.57 1.45
C LYS A 132 1.26 2.30 1.89
N GLY A 133 0.94 1.07 2.27
CA GLY A 133 -0.40 0.69 2.67
C GLY A 133 -0.64 -0.81 2.60
N ILE A 134 -1.89 -1.19 2.69
CA ILE A 134 -2.36 -2.57 2.56
C ILE A 134 -3.23 -2.70 1.32
N TYR A 135 -3.11 -3.79 0.60
CA TYR A 135 -3.98 -4.10 -0.53
C TYR A 135 -4.38 -5.57 -0.57
N ASP A 136 -5.52 -5.85 -1.21
CA ASP A 136 -5.92 -7.21 -1.56
C ASP A 136 -5.16 -7.65 -2.82
N VAL A 137 -4.43 -8.77 -2.71
CA VAL A 137 -3.54 -9.26 -3.77
C VAL A 137 -4.28 -9.58 -5.05
N ASN A 138 -5.47 -10.16 -4.94
CA ASN A 138 -6.27 -10.54 -6.11
C ASN A 138 -6.83 -9.31 -6.84
N VAL A 139 -7.33 -8.32 -6.07
CA VAL A 139 -7.84 -7.06 -6.63
C VAL A 139 -6.72 -6.29 -7.31
N PHE A 140 -5.58 -6.14 -6.63
CA PHE A 140 -4.42 -5.46 -7.18
C PHE A 140 -3.95 -6.12 -8.49
N SER A 141 -3.79 -7.44 -8.49
CA SER A 141 -3.25 -8.15 -9.65
C SER A 141 -4.19 -8.24 -10.84
N ASN A 142 -5.49 -8.18 -10.62
CA ASN A 142 -6.48 -8.38 -11.70
C ASN A 142 -7.05 -7.07 -12.22
N ILE A 143 -7.07 -6.01 -11.41
CA ILE A 143 -7.77 -4.76 -11.73
C ILE A 143 -6.81 -3.58 -11.69
N LEU A 144 -6.04 -3.42 -10.63
CA LEU A 144 -5.29 -2.21 -10.36
C LEU A 144 -3.88 -2.18 -10.96
N LYS A 145 -3.35 -3.31 -11.43
CA LYS A 145 -1.97 -3.38 -11.94
C LYS A 145 -1.68 -2.45 -13.11
N ASP A 146 -2.69 -2.17 -13.93
CA ASP A 146 -2.56 -1.36 -15.14
C ASP A 146 -2.93 0.12 -14.90
N GLU A 147 -3.51 0.44 -13.73
CA GLU A 147 -3.99 1.78 -13.38
C GLU A 147 -3.13 2.52 -12.35
N ILE A 148 -2.11 1.84 -11.78
CA ILE A 148 -1.25 2.38 -10.70
C ILE A 148 0.09 2.87 -11.25
#